data_fa723582c86f3b826d976e54ba34a659
#
_entry.id   fa723582c86f3b826d976e54ba34a659
#
_cell.length_a   1.000
_cell.length_b   1.000
_cell.length_c   1.000
_cell.angle_alpha   90.00
_cell.angle_beta   90.00
_cell.angle_gamma   90.00
#
_symmetry.space_group_name_H-M   'P 1'
#
loop_
_entity.id
_entity.type
_entity.pdbx_description
1 polymer ?
#
loop_
_entity_poly.entity_id
_entity_poly.type
_entity_poly.pdbx_seq_one_letter_code
_entity_poly.pdbx_strand_id
1 'polypeptide(L)'
;MKILVIGSGGREHALAWKIAQSARVSEVLVAPGNAGTATEAKCRNVAIKVDDLDGLLALAQREAVALTVVGPEVPLVLGVVDRFHAAGLRIFGPTAKAAQLEGSKAFAKDFLARHGIPTAYYAVHTEVDAALAYVREKGAPIVVKADGLAAGKGVIVALTLAEAEDAVRDMLSGNAFGDAGARVVIEEFLDGEEASFISMVDGKHALPMATSQDHKRVGDGDTGPNTGGMGAYSPAPVVTSEVHARVMREVVEPTVQGMIADGVPFTGFLYAGLMIDAHGAPKVIEFNVRFGDPETQPVMLRLQSDLVDLLEAAIDGKLDGAHAQWDPRPSLGVVIAARPYPDTPVTGEVITGLDAVPASAKVFHAGTALNAAGEVVSAGGRVLCVAALGDSVQDAQRTAYAGLKPIHWSSAFQRSDIGWRAIARERQAQG
;
A
#
# COMPACT_ATOMS: atom_id res chain seq x y z
N MET A 1 1.20 -15.36 -22.51
CA MET A 1 1.06 -13.90 -22.65
C MET A 1 2.19 -13.20 -21.90
N LYS A 2 2.61 -11.99 -22.34
CA LYS A 2 3.51 -11.12 -21.59
C LYS A 2 2.70 -10.12 -20.76
N ILE A 3 3.12 -9.87 -19.53
CA ILE A 3 2.51 -8.87 -18.64
C ILE A 3 3.57 -7.87 -18.20
N LEU A 4 3.24 -6.60 -18.13
CA LEU A 4 4.08 -5.54 -17.58
C LEU A 4 3.61 -5.18 -16.17
N VAL A 5 4.53 -5.17 -15.21
CA VAL A 5 4.33 -4.63 -13.87
C VAL A 5 5.17 -3.35 -13.75
N ILE A 6 4.53 -2.23 -13.48
CA ILE A 6 5.21 -0.94 -13.30
C ILE A 6 5.54 -0.76 -11.83
N GLY A 7 6.83 -0.56 -11.50
CA GLY A 7 7.32 -0.29 -10.16
C GLY A 7 8.56 -1.12 -9.80
N SER A 8 9.03 -0.94 -8.56
CA SER A 8 10.28 -1.55 -8.08
C SER A 8 10.24 -1.96 -6.60
N GLY A 9 9.12 -1.77 -5.91
CA GLY A 9 8.97 -2.05 -4.48
C GLY A 9 8.65 -3.51 -4.16
N GLY A 10 8.48 -3.78 -2.87
CA GLY A 10 8.07 -5.10 -2.38
C GLY A 10 6.69 -5.52 -2.87
N ARG A 11 5.78 -4.57 -3.01
CA ARG A 11 4.47 -4.74 -3.63
C ARG A 11 4.58 -5.25 -5.07
N GLU A 12 5.40 -4.59 -5.89
CA GLU A 12 5.59 -4.97 -7.28
C GLU A 12 6.26 -6.34 -7.42
N HIS A 13 7.21 -6.65 -6.54
CA HIS A 13 7.80 -7.99 -6.52
C HIS A 13 6.74 -9.05 -6.18
N ALA A 14 5.90 -8.81 -5.17
CA ALA A 14 4.83 -9.75 -4.80
C ALA A 14 3.79 -9.92 -5.91
N LEU A 15 3.40 -8.84 -6.59
CA LEU A 15 2.50 -8.89 -7.75
C LEU A 15 3.14 -9.67 -8.91
N ALA A 16 4.40 -9.37 -9.26
CA ALA A 16 5.12 -10.04 -10.34
C ALA A 16 5.27 -11.55 -10.05
N TRP A 17 5.66 -11.91 -8.82
CA TRP A 17 5.75 -13.29 -8.35
C TRP A 17 4.40 -14.02 -8.46
N LYS A 18 3.30 -13.38 -8.07
CA LYS A 18 1.97 -13.98 -8.15
C LYS A 18 1.49 -14.13 -9.59
N ILE A 19 1.70 -13.16 -10.43
CA ILE A 19 1.37 -13.18 -11.86
C ILE A 19 2.19 -14.27 -12.59
N ALA A 20 3.46 -14.44 -12.25
CA ALA A 20 4.33 -15.44 -12.85
C ALA A 20 3.89 -16.90 -12.60
N GLN A 21 3.08 -17.12 -11.56
CA GLN A 21 2.51 -18.45 -11.26
C GLN A 21 1.42 -18.87 -12.24
N SER A 22 0.79 -17.93 -12.96
CA SER A 22 -0.20 -18.24 -13.97
C SER A 22 0.41 -19.08 -15.09
N ALA A 23 -0.27 -20.17 -15.47
CA ALA A 23 0.12 -20.99 -16.62
C ALA A 23 -0.01 -20.23 -17.96
N ARG A 24 -0.81 -19.17 -18.00
CA ARG A 24 -1.04 -18.33 -19.17
C ARG A 24 0.07 -17.33 -19.42
N VAL A 25 0.90 -17.05 -18.40
CA VAL A 25 1.99 -16.07 -18.46
C VAL A 25 3.29 -16.74 -18.90
N SER A 26 3.86 -16.23 -19.99
CA SER A 26 5.17 -16.63 -20.50
C SER A 26 6.30 -15.76 -19.95
N GLU A 27 6.05 -14.46 -19.73
CA GLU A 27 7.02 -13.51 -19.22
C GLU A 27 6.34 -12.36 -18.46
N VAL A 28 6.95 -11.91 -17.38
CA VAL A 28 6.58 -10.71 -16.64
C VAL A 28 7.72 -9.69 -16.78
N LEU A 29 7.44 -8.58 -17.46
CA LEU A 29 8.34 -7.43 -17.51
C LEU A 29 8.11 -6.58 -16.26
N VAL A 30 9.16 -6.20 -15.56
CA VAL A 30 9.05 -5.32 -14.39
C VAL A 30 9.86 -4.05 -14.65
N ALA A 31 9.22 -2.89 -14.59
CA ALA A 31 9.86 -1.62 -14.93
C ALA A 31 9.77 -0.60 -13.77
N PRO A 32 10.89 -0.23 -13.16
CA PRO A 32 12.27 -0.69 -13.42
C PRO A 32 12.63 -2.03 -12.77
N GLY A 33 11.82 -2.53 -11.81
CA GLY A 33 12.12 -3.72 -11.03
C GLY A 33 13.21 -3.51 -9.97
N ASN A 34 13.61 -4.59 -9.32
CA ASN A 34 14.65 -4.62 -8.28
C ASN A 34 15.49 -5.91 -8.38
N ALA A 35 16.41 -6.15 -7.44
CA ALA A 35 17.27 -7.33 -7.49
C ALA A 35 16.48 -8.66 -7.37
N GLY A 36 15.35 -8.66 -6.63
CA GLY A 36 14.50 -9.84 -6.50
C GLY A 36 13.71 -10.14 -7.78
N THR A 37 13.12 -9.15 -8.40
CA THR A 37 12.39 -9.34 -9.66
C THR A 37 13.32 -9.72 -10.82
N ALA A 38 14.61 -9.36 -10.74
CA ALA A 38 15.61 -9.79 -11.72
C ALA A 38 15.89 -11.28 -11.70
N THR A 39 15.66 -11.95 -10.56
CA THR A 39 15.92 -13.37 -10.35
C THR A 39 14.65 -14.21 -10.18
N GLU A 40 13.48 -13.59 -10.14
CA GLU A 40 12.20 -14.28 -10.00
C GLU A 40 11.86 -15.03 -11.30
N ALA A 41 11.28 -16.23 -11.16
CA ALA A 41 10.92 -17.06 -12.30
C ALA A 41 9.99 -16.31 -13.28
N LYS A 42 10.25 -16.41 -14.58
CA LYS A 42 9.55 -15.74 -15.69
C LYS A 42 9.63 -14.20 -15.63
N CYS A 43 10.34 -13.59 -14.69
CA CYS A 43 10.45 -12.13 -14.57
C CYS A 43 11.70 -11.60 -15.26
N ARG A 44 11.59 -10.42 -15.85
CA ARG A 44 12.70 -9.67 -16.45
C ARG A 44 12.55 -8.18 -16.16
N ASN A 45 13.58 -7.58 -15.60
CA ASN A 45 13.60 -6.14 -15.37
C ASN A 45 13.86 -5.36 -16.66
N VAL A 46 13.22 -4.21 -16.77
CA VAL A 46 13.47 -3.24 -17.86
C VAL A 46 13.73 -1.87 -17.23
N ALA A 47 14.90 -1.30 -17.53
CA ALA A 47 15.37 -0.05 -16.92
C ALA A 47 14.61 1.18 -17.45
N ILE A 48 13.31 1.27 -17.14
CA ILE A 48 12.44 2.42 -17.43
C ILE A 48 11.85 2.90 -16.10
N LYS A 49 11.96 4.19 -15.81
CA LYS A 49 11.43 4.80 -14.60
C LYS A 49 9.89 4.79 -14.60
N VAL A 50 9.29 4.79 -13.43
CA VAL A 50 7.82 4.78 -13.25
C VAL A 50 7.14 6.05 -13.77
N ASP A 51 7.84 7.16 -13.83
CA ASP A 51 7.40 8.47 -14.32
C ASP A 51 7.72 8.71 -15.82
N ASP A 52 8.46 7.80 -16.47
CA ASP A 52 8.69 7.83 -17.94
C ASP A 52 7.52 7.15 -18.67
N LEU A 53 6.39 7.84 -18.72
CA LEU A 53 5.16 7.29 -19.32
C LEU A 53 5.31 6.95 -20.80
N ASP A 54 6.10 7.71 -21.55
CA ASP A 54 6.33 7.45 -22.97
C ASP A 54 7.21 6.22 -23.18
N GLY A 55 8.25 6.06 -22.36
CA GLY A 55 9.08 4.86 -22.34
C GLY A 55 8.30 3.59 -21.96
N LEU A 56 7.42 3.68 -20.98
CA LEU A 56 6.54 2.56 -20.57
C LEU A 56 5.57 2.18 -21.68
N LEU A 57 4.95 3.15 -22.34
CA LEU A 57 4.04 2.92 -23.47
C LEU A 57 4.78 2.25 -24.64
N ALA A 58 5.94 2.80 -25.03
CA ALA A 58 6.76 2.24 -26.09
C ALA A 58 7.23 0.81 -25.79
N LEU A 59 7.57 0.52 -24.54
CA LEU A 59 7.90 -0.83 -24.07
C LEU A 59 6.72 -1.77 -24.28
N ALA A 60 5.54 -1.40 -23.81
CA ALA A 60 4.35 -2.23 -23.89
C ALA A 60 3.98 -2.56 -25.35
N GLN A 61 4.11 -1.59 -26.26
CA GLN A 61 3.87 -1.78 -27.70
C GLN A 61 4.93 -2.69 -28.32
N ARG A 62 6.22 -2.42 -28.09
CA ARG A 62 7.34 -3.17 -28.69
C ARG A 62 7.34 -4.64 -28.26
N GLU A 63 7.03 -4.91 -26.99
CA GLU A 63 7.01 -6.25 -26.42
C GLU A 63 5.67 -6.98 -26.62
N ALA A 64 4.69 -6.33 -27.24
CA ALA A 64 3.32 -6.84 -27.39
C ALA A 64 2.73 -7.29 -26.04
N VAL A 65 2.82 -6.42 -25.03
CA VAL A 65 2.30 -6.66 -23.68
C VAL A 65 0.80 -6.84 -23.75
N ALA A 66 0.29 -7.95 -23.22
CA ALA A 66 -1.15 -8.25 -23.23
C ALA A 66 -1.92 -7.51 -22.14
N LEU A 67 -1.25 -7.19 -21.03
CA LEU A 67 -1.82 -6.54 -19.85
C LEU A 67 -0.74 -5.82 -19.07
N THR A 68 -1.04 -4.62 -18.58
CA THR A 68 -0.17 -3.86 -17.67
C THR A 68 -0.82 -3.70 -16.30
N VAL A 69 -0.04 -3.86 -15.24
CA VAL A 69 -0.45 -3.63 -13.83
C VAL A 69 0.42 -2.54 -13.24
N VAL A 70 -0.20 -1.54 -12.63
CA VAL A 70 0.51 -0.42 -12.02
C VAL A 70 0.64 -0.65 -10.52
N GLY A 71 1.88 -0.65 -10.04
CA GLY A 71 2.17 -0.82 -8.62
C GLY A 71 2.04 0.50 -7.82
N PRO A 72 2.88 1.53 -8.08
CA PRO A 72 2.90 2.77 -7.30
C PRO A 72 1.87 3.81 -7.79
N GLU A 73 1.60 4.78 -6.94
CA GLU A 73 0.64 5.86 -7.18
C GLU A 73 1.12 6.91 -8.20
N VAL A 74 2.43 7.17 -8.25
CA VAL A 74 3.00 8.24 -9.08
C VAL A 74 2.60 8.14 -10.56
N PRO A 75 2.82 7.02 -11.27
CA PRO A 75 2.41 6.90 -12.66
C PRO A 75 0.89 6.98 -12.85
N LEU A 76 0.09 6.57 -11.86
CA LEU A 76 -1.37 6.67 -11.90
C LEU A 76 -1.82 8.14 -11.90
N VAL A 77 -1.28 8.93 -10.97
CA VAL A 77 -1.57 10.38 -10.88
C VAL A 77 -1.08 11.12 -12.13
N LEU A 78 0.04 10.69 -12.71
CA LEU A 78 0.58 11.25 -13.96
C LEU A 78 -0.20 10.83 -15.22
N GLY A 79 -1.14 9.88 -15.12
CA GLY A 79 -2.03 9.51 -16.22
C GLY A 79 -1.51 8.40 -17.14
N VAL A 80 -0.72 7.46 -16.61
CA VAL A 80 -0.26 6.29 -17.37
C VAL A 80 -1.43 5.49 -17.95
N VAL A 81 -2.52 5.34 -17.18
CA VAL A 81 -3.72 4.61 -17.60
C VAL A 81 -4.41 5.31 -18.78
N ASP A 82 -4.55 6.63 -18.70
CA ASP A 82 -5.15 7.43 -19.77
C ASP A 82 -4.34 7.29 -21.09
N ARG A 83 -3.00 7.29 -21.01
CA ARG A 83 -2.12 7.10 -22.16
C ARG A 83 -2.24 5.71 -22.79
N PHE A 84 -2.28 4.67 -21.96
CA PHE A 84 -2.43 3.28 -22.43
C PHE A 84 -3.79 3.07 -23.08
N HIS A 85 -4.86 3.59 -22.48
CA HIS A 85 -6.21 3.53 -23.07
C HIS A 85 -6.27 4.26 -24.43
N ALA A 86 -5.68 5.45 -24.54
CA ALA A 86 -5.61 6.19 -25.80
C ALA A 86 -4.84 5.42 -26.90
N ALA A 87 -3.91 4.55 -26.53
CA ALA A 87 -3.17 3.67 -27.42
C ALA A 87 -3.85 2.29 -27.64
N GLY A 88 -5.02 2.06 -27.06
CA GLY A 88 -5.74 0.77 -27.16
C GLY A 88 -5.09 -0.38 -26.37
N LEU A 89 -4.25 -0.08 -25.38
CA LEU A 89 -3.58 -1.09 -24.56
C LEU A 89 -4.35 -1.35 -23.26
N ARG A 90 -4.37 -2.62 -22.85
CA ARG A 90 -5.00 -3.05 -21.59
C ARG A 90 -4.10 -2.73 -20.41
N ILE A 91 -4.66 -2.04 -19.43
CA ILE A 91 -3.95 -1.65 -18.20
C ILE A 91 -4.92 -1.68 -17.03
N PHE A 92 -4.48 -2.18 -15.88
CA PHE A 92 -5.24 -2.20 -14.64
C PHE A 92 -4.73 -1.11 -13.71
N GLY A 93 -5.58 -0.15 -13.44
CA GLY A 93 -5.35 1.01 -12.59
C GLY A 93 -6.38 2.11 -12.89
N PRO A 94 -6.56 3.10 -11.99
CA PRO A 94 -7.45 4.22 -12.21
C PRO A 94 -6.86 5.25 -13.17
N THR A 95 -7.72 5.98 -13.85
CA THR A 95 -7.34 7.19 -14.63
C THR A 95 -6.75 8.26 -13.70
N ALA A 96 -6.04 9.24 -14.28
CA ALA A 96 -5.46 10.34 -13.50
C ALA A 96 -6.51 11.09 -12.65
N LYS A 97 -7.74 11.25 -13.17
CA LYS A 97 -8.85 11.87 -12.44
C LYS A 97 -9.29 11.01 -11.25
N ALA A 98 -9.45 9.69 -11.44
CA ALA A 98 -9.83 8.79 -10.38
C ALA A 98 -8.70 8.62 -9.34
N ALA A 99 -7.45 8.71 -9.75
CA ALA A 99 -6.28 8.66 -8.88
C ALA A 99 -6.18 9.85 -7.90
N GLN A 100 -6.99 10.90 -8.09
CA GLN A 100 -7.06 12.01 -7.13
C GLN A 100 -7.60 11.59 -5.76
N LEU A 101 -8.27 10.46 -5.63
CA LEU A 101 -8.62 9.89 -4.31
C LEU A 101 -7.39 9.64 -3.41
N GLU A 102 -6.19 9.39 -3.99
CA GLU A 102 -4.92 9.35 -3.25
C GLU A 102 -4.08 10.60 -3.51
N GLY A 103 -4.12 11.13 -4.72
CA GLY A 103 -3.31 12.26 -5.16
C GLY A 103 -3.58 13.58 -4.43
N SER A 104 -4.80 13.77 -3.90
CA SER A 104 -5.19 14.93 -3.10
C SER A 104 -6.06 14.52 -1.92
N LYS A 105 -5.57 14.75 -0.71
CA LYS A 105 -6.33 14.49 0.52
C LYS A 105 -7.56 15.40 0.63
N ALA A 106 -7.43 16.65 0.19
CA ALA A 106 -8.54 17.60 0.14
C ALA A 106 -9.65 17.10 -0.81
N PHE A 107 -9.28 16.61 -2.01
CA PHE A 107 -10.23 16.00 -2.93
C PHE A 107 -10.92 14.77 -2.31
N ALA A 108 -10.14 13.87 -1.69
CA ALA A 108 -10.69 12.67 -1.06
C ALA A 108 -11.69 13.01 0.06
N LYS A 109 -11.36 14.00 0.90
CA LYS A 109 -12.25 14.43 1.98
C LYS A 109 -13.53 15.07 1.46
N ASP A 110 -13.43 15.95 0.46
CA ASP A 110 -14.61 16.54 -0.19
C ASP A 110 -15.49 15.46 -0.84
N PHE A 111 -14.89 14.49 -1.51
CA PHE A 111 -15.59 13.34 -2.08
C PHE A 111 -16.33 12.54 -0.99
N LEU A 112 -15.65 12.17 0.10
CA LEU A 112 -16.25 11.44 1.22
C LEU A 112 -17.45 12.19 1.81
N ALA A 113 -17.32 13.50 2.02
CA ALA A 113 -18.38 14.34 2.56
C ALA A 113 -19.58 14.44 1.61
N ARG A 114 -19.35 14.67 0.30
CA ARG A 114 -20.42 14.80 -0.70
C ARG A 114 -21.23 13.51 -0.89
N HIS A 115 -20.57 12.37 -0.75
CA HIS A 115 -21.21 11.05 -0.92
C HIS A 115 -21.62 10.40 0.41
N GLY A 116 -21.52 11.12 1.53
CA GLY A 116 -21.96 10.64 2.84
C GLY A 116 -21.18 9.43 3.37
N ILE A 117 -19.92 9.26 2.95
CA ILE A 117 -19.06 8.15 3.36
C ILE A 117 -18.41 8.47 4.71
N PRO A 118 -18.46 7.56 5.71
CA PRO A 118 -17.97 7.84 7.05
C PRO A 118 -16.48 8.19 7.08
N THR A 119 -16.12 9.34 7.63
CA THR A 119 -14.75 9.81 7.82
C THR A 119 -14.69 10.79 9.01
N ALA A 120 -13.49 11.17 9.44
CA ALA A 120 -13.25 12.22 10.42
C ALA A 120 -13.81 13.56 9.94
N TYR A 121 -14.26 14.44 10.85
CA TYR A 121 -14.46 15.83 10.48
C TYR A 121 -13.14 16.43 10.01
N TYR A 122 -13.19 17.42 9.13
CA TYR A 122 -11.98 18.00 8.55
C TYR A 122 -12.19 19.46 8.14
N ALA A 123 -11.08 20.16 7.98
CA ALA A 123 -11.03 21.45 7.32
C ALA A 123 -9.75 21.57 6.48
N VAL A 124 -9.84 22.30 5.38
CA VAL A 124 -8.71 22.57 4.47
C VAL A 124 -8.29 24.01 4.60
N HIS A 125 -6.99 24.26 4.82
CA HIS A 125 -6.43 25.59 4.97
C HIS A 125 -5.21 25.79 4.08
N THR A 126 -5.08 27.00 3.53
CA THR A 126 -3.91 27.49 2.77
C THR A 126 -3.15 28.58 3.53
N GLU A 127 -3.78 29.17 4.54
CA GLU A 127 -3.23 30.27 5.32
C GLU A 127 -2.93 29.82 6.75
N VAL A 128 -1.71 30.12 7.23
CA VAL A 128 -1.22 29.70 8.55
C VAL A 128 -2.13 30.20 9.67
N ASP A 129 -2.52 31.48 9.67
CA ASP A 129 -3.32 32.05 10.74
C ASP A 129 -4.70 31.41 10.84
N ALA A 130 -5.34 31.12 9.71
CA ALA A 130 -6.63 30.45 9.68
C ALA A 130 -6.53 29.00 10.18
N ALA A 131 -5.48 28.28 9.79
CA ALA A 131 -5.21 26.93 10.26
C ALA A 131 -4.93 26.89 11.77
N LEU A 132 -4.13 27.81 12.29
CA LEU A 132 -3.85 27.93 13.73
C LEU A 132 -5.13 28.24 14.53
N ALA A 133 -5.98 29.15 14.02
CA ALA A 133 -7.26 29.48 14.66
C ALA A 133 -8.15 28.22 14.74
N TYR A 134 -8.22 27.44 13.67
CA TYR A 134 -9.01 26.21 13.64
C TYR A 134 -8.46 25.14 14.61
N VAL A 135 -7.14 24.92 14.65
CA VAL A 135 -6.51 24.00 15.60
C VAL A 135 -6.80 24.39 17.05
N ARG A 136 -6.73 25.70 17.38
CA ARG A 136 -7.04 26.24 18.72
C ARG A 136 -8.51 26.05 19.09
N GLU A 137 -9.42 26.19 18.12
CA GLU A 137 -10.86 25.95 18.32
C GLU A 137 -11.14 24.46 18.62
N LYS A 138 -10.53 23.54 17.83
CA LYS A 138 -10.80 22.09 17.96
C LYS A 138 -10.03 21.44 19.11
N GLY A 139 -8.86 21.97 19.46
CA GLY A 139 -7.99 21.41 20.49
C GLY A 139 -7.20 20.19 19.99
N ALA A 140 -6.58 19.48 20.95
CA ALA A 140 -5.83 18.25 20.70
C ALA A 140 -6.44 17.10 21.54
N PRO A 141 -6.30 15.82 21.10
CA PRO A 141 -5.53 15.37 19.93
C PRO A 141 -6.21 15.72 18.60
N ILE A 142 -5.38 15.97 17.56
CA ILE A 142 -5.84 16.34 16.23
C ILE A 142 -4.80 15.87 15.18
N VAL A 143 -5.21 15.70 13.93
CA VAL A 143 -4.31 15.25 12.85
C VAL A 143 -4.12 16.36 11.84
N VAL A 144 -2.87 16.67 11.51
CA VAL A 144 -2.49 17.65 10.48
C VAL A 144 -1.81 16.92 9.33
N LYS A 145 -2.33 17.09 8.12
CA LYS A 145 -1.83 16.41 6.91
C LYS A 145 -1.47 17.42 5.83
N ALA A 146 -0.28 17.29 5.23
CA ALA A 146 0.03 17.97 3.98
C ALA A 146 -0.83 17.39 2.86
N ASP A 147 -1.38 18.23 1.97
CA ASP A 147 -2.14 17.77 0.80
C ASP A 147 -1.18 17.26 -0.29
N GLY A 148 -1.58 16.21 -1.02
CA GLY A 148 -0.76 15.58 -2.05
C GLY A 148 0.06 14.39 -1.58
N LEU A 149 0.89 13.88 -2.49
CA LEU A 149 1.73 12.69 -2.26
C LEU A 149 2.95 13.07 -1.40
N ALA A 150 3.00 12.59 -0.17
CA ALA A 150 4.08 12.86 0.79
C ALA A 150 4.72 11.57 1.36
N ALA A 151 4.53 10.43 0.70
CA ALA A 151 5.09 9.12 1.07
C ALA A 151 4.95 8.77 2.58
N GLY A 152 3.78 9.08 3.17
CA GLY A 152 3.47 8.83 4.59
C GLY A 152 4.12 9.82 5.58
N LYS A 153 5.03 10.69 5.13
CA LYS A 153 5.73 11.67 6.00
C LYS A 153 4.94 12.95 6.25
N GLY A 154 3.94 13.24 5.43
CA GLY A 154 3.10 14.44 5.53
C GLY A 154 1.92 14.30 6.50
N VAL A 155 1.97 13.41 7.49
CA VAL A 155 0.89 13.19 8.47
C VAL A 155 1.46 13.30 9.88
N ILE A 156 0.97 14.26 10.64
CA ILE A 156 1.32 14.48 12.05
C ILE A 156 0.09 14.24 12.91
N VAL A 157 0.15 13.24 13.76
CA VAL A 157 -0.82 13.02 14.85
C VAL A 157 -0.34 13.83 16.04
N ALA A 158 -0.94 15.00 16.25
CA ALA A 158 -0.59 15.92 17.32
C ALA A 158 -1.40 15.58 18.57
N LEU A 159 -0.72 15.18 19.63
CA LEU A 159 -1.32 14.89 20.93
C LEU A 159 -1.50 16.13 21.78
N THR A 160 -0.76 17.20 21.47
CA THR A 160 -0.83 18.49 22.15
C THR A 160 -1.10 19.63 21.16
N LEU A 161 -1.64 20.73 21.67
CA LEU A 161 -1.90 21.91 20.84
C LEU A 161 -0.59 22.48 20.26
N ALA A 162 0.50 22.45 21.01
CA ALA A 162 1.80 22.93 20.55
C ALA A 162 2.31 22.11 19.35
N GLU A 163 2.25 20.80 19.43
CA GLU A 163 2.61 19.91 18.29
C GLU A 163 1.75 20.19 17.06
N ALA A 164 0.45 20.44 17.23
CA ALA A 164 -0.44 20.75 16.13
C ALA A 164 -0.11 22.11 15.48
N GLU A 165 0.17 23.13 16.29
CA GLU A 165 0.56 24.44 15.78
C GLU A 165 1.90 24.40 15.05
N ASP A 166 2.88 23.65 15.56
CA ASP A 166 4.18 23.47 14.92
C ASP A 166 4.02 22.73 13.58
N ALA A 167 3.21 21.66 13.54
CA ALA A 167 2.91 20.94 12.31
C ALA A 167 2.28 21.84 11.23
N VAL A 168 1.34 22.72 11.62
CA VAL A 168 0.73 23.69 10.69
C VAL A 168 1.77 24.66 10.14
N ARG A 169 2.64 25.22 11.00
CA ARG A 169 3.69 26.15 10.56
C ARG A 169 4.70 25.48 9.64
N ASP A 170 5.17 24.30 10.01
CA ASP A 170 6.15 23.55 9.23
C ASP A 170 5.62 23.17 7.84
N MET A 171 4.36 22.74 7.75
CA MET A 171 3.76 22.34 6.48
C MET A 171 3.46 23.54 5.58
N LEU A 172 2.82 24.61 6.10
CA LEU A 172 2.41 25.74 5.27
C LEU A 172 3.51 26.78 5.02
N SER A 173 4.49 26.93 5.94
CA SER A 173 5.54 27.96 5.81
C SER A 173 6.92 27.38 5.52
N GLY A 174 7.12 26.09 5.80
CA GLY A 174 8.45 25.49 5.87
C GLY A 174 9.02 24.93 4.57
N ASN A 175 8.28 24.94 3.45
CA ASN A 175 8.67 24.27 2.19
C ASN A 175 9.08 22.80 2.35
N ALA A 176 8.81 22.20 3.50
CA ALA A 176 9.23 20.83 3.83
C ALA A 176 8.63 19.77 2.88
N PHE A 177 7.48 20.09 2.26
CA PHE A 177 6.73 19.18 1.39
C PHE A 177 6.50 19.75 -0.03
N GLY A 178 7.22 20.81 -0.43
CA GLY A 178 7.05 21.43 -1.74
C GLY A 178 5.60 21.81 -2.03
N ASP A 179 5.12 21.52 -3.25
CA ASP A 179 3.72 21.83 -3.64
C ASP A 179 2.68 21.12 -2.78
N ALA A 180 3.00 19.95 -2.21
CA ALA A 180 2.10 19.24 -1.28
C ALA A 180 1.87 20.01 0.04
N GLY A 181 2.79 20.88 0.44
CA GLY A 181 2.67 21.76 1.61
C GLY A 181 1.87 23.05 1.37
N ALA A 182 1.45 23.33 0.13
CA ALA A 182 0.66 24.52 -0.18
C ALA A 182 -0.74 24.51 0.48
N ARG A 183 -1.22 23.36 0.91
CA ARG A 183 -2.46 23.18 1.67
C ARG A 183 -2.26 22.15 2.76
N VAL A 184 -2.97 22.34 3.87
CA VAL A 184 -3.10 21.34 4.94
C VAL A 184 -4.55 20.92 5.12
N VAL A 185 -4.72 19.63 5.40
CA VAL A 185 -5.99 19.05 5.83
C VAL A 185 -5.87 18.76 7.33
N ILE A 186 -6.71 19.40 8.13
CA ILE A 186 -6.75 19.22 9.58
C ILE A 186 -7.96 18.35 9.90
N GLU A 187 -7.75 17.24 10.59
CA GLU A 187 -8.77 16.22 10.82
C GLU A 187 -8.93 15.85 12.28
N GLU A 188 -10.12 15.40 12.64
CA GLU A 188 -10.40 14.71 13.90
C GLU A 188 -9.39 13.57 14.14
N PHE A 189 -8.89 13.48 15.36
CA PHE A 189 -8.21 12.28 15.81
C PHE A 189 -9.23 11.14 16.00
N LEU A 190 -9.08 10.07 15.26
CA LEU A 190 -9.94 8.88 15.37
C LEU A 190 -9.32 7.87 16.33
N ASP A 191 -10.10 7.44 17.32
CA ASP A 191 -9.73 6.35 18.22
C ASP A 191 -10.27 5.02 17.69
N GLY A 192 -9.45 3.98 17.77
CA GLY A 192 -9.81 2.66 17.26
C GLY A 192 -8.60 1.85 16.82
N GLU A 193 -8.86 0.89 15.96
CA GLU A 193 -7.84 0.03 15.37
C GLU A 193 -7.80 0.18 13.85
N GLU A 194 -6.63 0.47 13.31
CA GLU A 194 -6.47 0.62 11.87
C GLU A 194 -6.56 -0.73 11.15
N ALA A 195 -7.22 -0.72 10.00
CA ALA A 195 -7.29 -1.86 9.09
C ALA A 195 -7.18 -1.41 7.64
N SER A 196 -6.56 -2.24 6.81
CA SER A 196 -6.45 -2.08 5.38
C SER A 196 -7.52 -2.93 4.70
N PHE A 197 -8.50 -2.28 4.07
CA PHE A 197 -9.55 -2.94 3.31
C PHE A 197 -9.35 -2.65 1.82
N ILE A 198 -8.91 -3.66 1.09
CA ILE A 198 -8.54 -3.53 -0.32
C ILE A 198 -9.57 -4.26 -1.17
N SER A 199 -10.02 -3.62 -2.25
CA SER A 199 -10.94 -4.20 -3.24
C SER A 199 -10.39 -4.03 -4.64
N MET A 200 -10.58 -5.01 -5.50
CA MET A 200 -10.51 -4.80 -6.95
C MET A 200 -11.82 -4.17 -7.41
N VAL A 201 -11.74 -3.17 -8.27
CA VAL A 201 -12.89 -2.46 -8.81
C VAL A 201 -12.81 -2.42 -10.32
N ASP A 202 -13.95 -2.63 -11.00
CA ASP A 202 -14.04 -2.72 -12.46
C ASP A 202 -14.78 -1.54 -13.11
N GLY A 203 -14.97 -0.46 -12.35
CA GLY A 203 -15.77 0.70 -12.76
C GLY A 203 -17.21 0.65 -12.24
N LYS A 204 -17.73 -0.51 -11.83
CA LYS A 204 -19.11 -0.70 -11.38
C LYS A 204 -19.21 -1.60 -10.15
N HIS A 205 -18.41 -2.65 -10.12
CA HIS A 205 -18.45 -3.69 -9.09
C HIS A 205 -17.14 -3.70 -8.31
N ALA A 206 -17.19 -4.14 -7.06
CA ALA A 206 -16.05 -4.29 -6.21
C ALA A 206 -15.95 -5.74 -5.72
N LEU A 207 -14.78 -6.35 -5.92
CA LEU A 207 -14.41 -7.65 -5.37
C LEU A 207 -13.47 -7.40 -4.18
N PRO A 208 -13.90 -7.63 -2.93
CA PRO A 208 -13.02 -7.47 -1.79
C PRO A 208 -11.89 -8.50 -1.82
N MET A 209 -10.67 -8.02 -1.56
CA MET A 209 -9.50 -8.84 -1.35
C MET A 209 -9.41 -9.26 0.12
N ALA A 210 -8.43 -10.12 0.48
CA ALA A 210 -8.21 -10.43 1.88
C ALA A 210 -7.81 -9.17 2.66
N THR A 211 -8.40 -8.98 3.84
CA THR A 211 -8.10 -7.86 4.73
C THR A 211 -6.69 -7.97 5.31
N SER A 212 -6.12 -6.85 5.73
CA SER A 212 -4.78 -6.78 6.30
C SER A 212 -4.69 -5.69 7.36
N GLN A 213 -3.71 -5.79 8.24
CA GLN A 213 -3.29 -4.72 9.14
C GLN A 213 -1.78 -4.54 9.03
N ASP A 214 -1.35 -3.28 8.91
CA ASP A 214 0.06 -2.91 8.87
C ASP A 214 0.54 -2.31 10.22
N HIS A 215 1.85 -2.19 10.36
CA HIS A 215 2.53 -1.55 11.49
C HIS A 215 3.25 -0.30 10.98
N LYS A 216 2.63 0.87 11.12
CA LYS A 216 3.13 2.13 10.55
C LYS A 216 4.28 2.76 11.32
N ARG A 217 4.36 2.56 12.64
CA ARG A 217 5.42 3.11 13.47
C ARG A 217 6.73 2.33 13.31
N VAL A 218 7.85 3.06 13.34
CA VAL A 218 9.18 2.48 13.09
C VAL A 218 9.66 1.54 14.19
N GLY A 219 9.27 1.79 15.43
CA GLY A 219 9.74 1.05 16.61
C GLY A 219 8.69 0.13 17.22
N ASP A 220 9.19 -0.84 17.98
CA ASP A 220 8.38 -1.78 18.76
C ASP A 220 7.43 -1.03 19.71
N GLY A 221 6.26 -1.62 19.98
CA GLY A 221 5.22 -1.01 20.78
C GLY A 221 4.58 0.22 20.11
N ASP A 222 4.66 0.31 18.79
CA ASP A 222 4.14 1.44 17.99
C ASP A 222 4.73 2.79 18.43
N THR A 223 6.06 2.83 18.57
CA THR A 223 6.81 4.03 18.96
C THR A 223 7.56 4.65 17.78
N GLY A 224 7.99 5.91 17.94
CA GLY A 224 8.74 6.65 16.94
C GLY A 224 7.86 7.20 15.78
N PRO A 225 8.48 7.69 14.71
CA PRO A 225 7.78 8.28 13.57
C PRO A 225 6.98 7.24 12.75
N ASN A 226 6.00 7.74 11.99
CA ASN A 226 5.32 6.95 10.97
C ASN A 226 6.26 6.62 9.81
N THR A 227 6.01 5.48 9.19
CA THR A 227 6.77 4.96 8.04
C THR A 227 5.79 4.54 6.94
N GLY A 228 6.30 3.96 5.87
CA GLY A 228 5.49 3.28 4.86
C GLY A 228 4.94 1.92 5.30
N GLY A 229 5.25 1.47 6.52
CA GLY A 229 4.88 0.17 7.09
C GLY A 229 6.10 -0.72 7.34
N MET A 230 6.20 -1.23 8.58
CA MET A 230 7.29 -2.10 9.04
C MET A 230 6.93 -3.58 9.00
N GLY A 231 5.75 -3.90 8.56
CA GLY A 231 5.22 -5.25 8.41
C GLY A 231 3.70 -5.25 8.40
N ALA A 232 3.13 -6.34 7.94
CA ALA A 232 1.68 -6.52 7.88
C ALA A 232 1.30 -7.99 8.03
N TYR A 233 0.05 -8.24 8.38
CA TYR A 233 -0.52 -9.59 8.42
C TYR A 233 -1.93 -9.61 7.80
N SER A 234 -2.34 -10.76 7.35
CA SER A 234 -3.64 -11.03 6.75
C SER A 234 -4.18 -12.39 7.22
N PRO A 235 -5.48 -12.52 7.56
CA PRO A 235 -6.49 -11.47 7.56
C PRO A 235 -6.34 -10.51 8.75
N ALA A 236 -7.10 -9.39 8.73
CA ALA A 236 -7.22 -8.46 9.84
C ALA A 236 -8.30 -8.95 10.83
N PRO A 237 -7.97 -9.38 12.06
CA PRO A 237 -8.97 -9.89 12.98
C PRO A 237 -10.01 -8.86 13.44
N VAL A 238 -9.67 -7.56 13.39
CA VAL A 238 -10.60 -6.47 13.70
C VAL A 238 -11.72 -6.38 12.67
N VAL A 239 -11.49 -6.83 11.45
CA VAL A 239 -12.50 -6.87 10.38
C VAL A 239 -13.26 -8.19 10.46
N THR A 240 -14.17 -8.28 11.44
CA THR A 240 -15.12 -9.39 11.56
C THR A 240 -16.05 -9.44 10.33
N SER A 241 -16.80 -10.52 10.18
CA SER A 241 -17.79 -10.63 9.09
C SER A 241 -18.81 -9.48 9.11
N GLU A 242 -19.21 -9.02 10.29
CA GLU A 242 -20.11 -7.87 10.45
C GLU A 242 -19.44 -6.57 10.01
N VAL A 243 -18.21 -6.32 10.48
CA VAL A 243 -17.43 -5.14 10.06
C VAL A 243 -17.17 -5.17 8.55
N HIS A 244 -16.84 -6.34 7.99
CA HIS A 244 -16.64 -6.50 6.56
C HIS A 244 -17.90 -6.08 5.78
N ALA A 245 -19.07 -6.58 6.18
CA ALA A 245 -20.35 -6.22 5.54
C ALA A 245 -20.65 -4.71 5.67
N ARG A 246 -20.32 -4.09 6.81
CA ARG A 246 -20.45 -2.65 7.01
C ARG A 246 -19.52 -1.87 6.08
N VAL A 247 -18.25 -2.26 6.00
CA VAL A 247 -17.27 -1.59 5.13
C VAL A 247 -17.72 -1.64 3.67
N MET A 248 -18.21 -2.79 3.19
CA MET A 248 -18.75 -2.88 1.83
C MET A 248 -19.91 -1.91 1.64
N ARG A 249 -20.91 -1.94 2.50
CA ARG A 249 -22.15 -1.14 2.38
C ARG A 249 -21.92 0.36 2.63
N GLU A 250 -21.06 0.72 3.59
CA GLU A 250 -20.92 2.10 4.08
C GLU A 250 -19.72 2.84 3.45
N VAL A 251 -18.74 2.11 2.90
CA VAL A 251 -17.52 2.70 2.34
C VAL A 251 -17.29 2.31 0.88
N VAL A 252 -17.13 1.01 0.57
CA VAL A 252 -16.66 0.57 -0.75
C VAL A 252 -17.72 0.82 -1.84
N GLU A 253 -18.93 0.31 -1.64
CA GLU A 253 -20.04 0.50 -2.61
C GLU A 253 -20.39 1.98 -2.81
N PRO A 254 -20.54 2.81 -1.75
CA PRO A 254 -20.75 4.24 -1.92
C PRO A 254 -19.59 4.95 -2.64
N THR A 255 -18.34 4.52 -2.43
CA THR A 255 -17.18 5.07 -3.16
C THR A 255 -17.29 4.77 -4.65
N VAL A 256 -17.56 3.51 -5.02
CA VAL A 256 -17.69 3.12 -6.43
C VAL A 256 -18.86 3.88 -7.08
N GLN A 257 -20.02 3.94 -6.43
CA GLN A 257 -21.19 4.65 -6.95
C GLN A 257 -20.97 6.17 -7.01
N GLY A 258 -20.30 6.75 -6.02
CA GLY A 258 -19.93 8.16 -6.00
C GLY A 258 -19.01 8.54 -7.17
N MET A 259 -18.02 7.70 -7.46
CA MET A 259 -17.11 7.91 -8.60
C MET A 259 -17.86 7.83 -9.94
N ILE A 260 -18.83 6.94 -10.07
CA ILE A 260 -19.72 6.89 -11.26
C ILE A 260 -20.55 8.16 -11.35
N ALA A 261 -21.17 8.59 -10.26
CA ALA A 261 -22.01 9.79 -10.22
C ALA A 261 -21.23 11.07 -10.56
N ASP A 262 -19.96 11.13 -10.17
CA ASP A 262 -19.05 12.24 -10.52
C ASP A 262 -18.52 12.14 -11.97
N GLY A 263 -18.91 11.10 -12.74
CA GLY A 263 -18.47 10.89 -14.12
C GLY A 263 -17.02 10.40 -14.25
N VAL A 264 -16.48 9.83 -13.19
CA VAL A 264 -15.07 9.36 -13.11
C VAL A 264 -15.07 7.93 -12.54
N PRO A 265 -15.59 6.92 -13.26
CA PRO A 265 -15.62 5.55 -12.76
C PRO A 265 -14.21 5.06 -12.40
N PHE A 266 -14.11 4.33 -11.29
CA PHE A 266 -12.84 3.83 -10.78
C PHE A 266 -12.61 2.39 -11.23
N THR A 267 -11.49 2.12 -11.88
CA THR A 267 -11.00 0.76 -12.17
C THR A 267 -9.61 0.61 -11.56
N GLY A 268 -9.38 -0.42 -10.76
CA GLY A 268 -8.07 -0.61 -10.11
C GLY A 268 -8.21 -1.22 -8.72
N PHE A 269 -7.13 -1.21 -7.95
CA PHE A 269 -7.19 -1.51 -6.53
C PHE A 269 -7.60 -0.27 -5.75
N LEU A 270 -8.75 -0.34 -5.09
CA LEU A 270 -9.22 0.65 -4.13
C LEU A 270 -8.85 0.18 -2.72
N TYR A 271 -7.90 0.84 -2.09
CA TYR A 271 -7.53 0.59 -0.72
C TYR A 271 -8.17 1.65 0.17
N ALA A 272 -9.08 1.24 1.04
CA ALA A 272 -9.61 2.06 2.12
C ALA A 272 -8.80 1.79 3.39
N GLY A 273 -8.02 2.77 3.83
CA GLY A 273 -7.44 2.82 5.18
C GLY A 273 -8.54 3.22 6.17
N LEU A 274 -8.84 2.33 7.09
CA LEU A 274 -9.99 2.45 7.99
C LEU A 274 -9.54 2.53 9.44
N MET A 275 -10.22 3.38 10.23
CA MET A 275 -10.26 3.27 11.67
C MET A 275 -11.55 2.56 12.06
N ILE A 276 -11.41 1.44 12.77
CA ILE A 276 -12.55 0.66 13.29
C ILE A 276 -12.66 0.95 14.78
N ASP A 277 -13.75 1.56 15.19
CA ASP A 277 -13.98 1.89 16.59
C ASP A 277 -14.40 0.65 17.44
N ALA A 278 -14.56 0.84 18.74
CA ALA A 278 -14.94 -0.23 19.66
C ALA A 278 -16.33 -0.85 19.37
N HIS A 279 -17.16 -0.20 18.55
CA HIS A 279 -18.49 -0.66 18.13
C HIS A 279 -18.48 -1.25 16.70
N GLY A 280 -17.29 -1.43 16.11
CA GLY A 280 -17.13 -1.93 14.75
C GLY A 280 -17.58 -0.94 13.66
N ALA A 281 -17.67 0.36 13.98
CA ALA A 281 -17.99 1.37 12.98
C ALA A 281 -16.73 1.78 12.21
N PRO A 282 -16.73 1.64 10.86
CA PRO A 282 -15.60 2.04 10.05
C PRO A 282 -15.66 3.54 9.74
N LYS A 283 -14.52 4.24 9.87
CA LYS A 283 -14.31 5.59 9.32
C LYS A 283 -13.11 5.56 8.41
N VAL A 284 -13.22 6.16 7.23
CA VAL A 284 -12.11 6.26 6.27
C VAL A 284 -11.08 7.27 6.80
N ILE A 285 -9.83 6.80 6.92
CA ILE A 285 -8.65 7.63 7.22
C ILE A 285 -8.12 8.23 5.94
N GLU A 286 -7.95 7.37 4.91
CA GLU A 286 -7.43 7.73 3.59
C GLU A 286 -7.83 6.67 2.55
N PHE A 287 -7.80 7.06 1.28
CA PHE A 287 -7.79 6.12 0.17
C PHE A 287 -6.37 6.02 -0.41
N ASN A 288 -6.04 4.80 -0.86
CA ASN A 288 -4.96 4.57 -1.79
C ASN A 288 -5.55 3.93 -3.06
N VAL A 289 -5.05 4.34 -4.22
CA VAL A 289 -5.59 3.94 -5.52
C VAL A 289 -4.81 2.80 -6.16
N ARG A 290 -4.12 2.04 -5.32
CA ARG A 290 -3.24 0.92 -5.65
C ARG A 290 -3.19 -0.04 -4.46
N PHE A 291 -2.58 -1.22 -4.65
CA PHE A 291 -2.39 -2.15 -3.54
C PHE A 291 -1.45 -1.55 -2.46
N GLY A 292 -1.59 -1.99 -1.21
CA GLY A 292 -0.74 -1.54 -0.11
C GLY A 292 0.68 -2.13 -0.15
N ASP A 293 1.62 -1.47 0.49
CA ASP A 293 2.98 -1.96 0.72
C ASP A 293 3.38 -1.62 2.17
N PRO A 294 3.43 -2.61 3.09
CA PRO A 294 3.75 -4.03 2.85
C PRO A 294 2.56 -5.02 2.89
N GLU A 295 1.32 -4.62 2.64
CA GLU A 295 0.16 -5.52 2.71
C GLU A 295 0.12 -6.53 1.56
N THR A 296 0.60 -6.14 0.37
CA THR A 296 0.57 -7.01 -0.82
C THR A 296 1.28 -8.34 -0.58
N GLN A 297 2.41 -8.33 0.10
CA GLN A 297 3.25 -9.50 0.31
C GLN A 297 2.50 -10.59 1.08
N PRO A 298 1.96 -10.35 2.29
CA PRO A 298 1.20 -11.38 3.01
C PRO A 298 -0.13 -11.71 2.33
N VAL A 299 -0.81 -10.75 1.67
CA VAL A 299 -2.07 -11.02 0.96
C VAL A 299 -1.86 -11.92 -0.23
N MET A 300 -0.82 -11.70 -1.04
CA MET A 300 -0.52 -12.53 -2.22
C MET A 300 -0.08 -13.95 -1.86
N LEU A 301 0.53 -14.18 -0.70
CA LEU A 301 0.81 -15.53 -0.19
C LEU A 301 -0.47 -16.34 0.04
N ARG A 302 -1.56 -15.68 0.45
CA ARG A 302 -2.84 -16.32 0.71
C ARG A 302 -3.72 -16.49 -0.54
N LEU A 303 -3.49 -15.72 -1.60
CA LEU A 303 -4.32 -15.80 -2.80
C LEU A 303 -4.09 -17.12 -3.52
N GLN A 304 -5.14 -17.94 -3.67
CA GLN A 304 -5.12 -19.22 -4.41
C GLN A 304 -5.63 -19.07 -5.84
N SER A 305 -6.51 -18.10 -6.10
CA SER A 305 -6.97 -17.80 -7.46
C SER A 305 -5.83 -17.30 -8.35
N ASP A 306 -5.95 -17.54 -9.65
CA ASP A 306 -5.08 -16.93 -10.65
C ASP A 306 -5.33 -15.41 -10.68
N LEU A 307 -4.32 -14.64 -10.31
CA LEU A 307 -4.42 -13.17 -10.27
C LEU A 307 -4.68 -12.58 -11.67
N VAL A 308 -4.19 -13.24 -12.73
CA VAL A 308 -4.38 -12.77 -14.12
C VAL A 308 -5.87 -12.84 -14.51
N ASP A 309 -6.57 -13.90 -14.12
CA ASP A 309 -8.00 -14.05 -14.40
C ASP A 309 -8.81 -12.95 -13.68
N LEU A 310 -8.46 -12.62 -12.45
CA LEU A 310 -9.10 -11.54 -11.70
C LEU A 310 -8.83 -10.15 -12.31
N LEU A 311 -7.58 -9.90 -12.75
CA LEU A 311 -7.20 -8.66 -13.40
C LEU A 311 -7.93 -8.47 -14.75
N GLU A 312 -8.02 -9.53 -15.56
CA GLU A 312 -8.78 -9.50 -16.80
C GLU A 312 -10.27 -9.28 -16.56
N ALA A 313 -10.86 -9.97 -15.57
CA ALA A 313 -12.26 -9.76 -15.20
C ALA A 313 -12.53 -8.30 -14.79
N ALA A 314 -11.60 -7.69 -14.05
CA ALA A 314 -11.72 -6.29 -13.66
C ALA A 314 -11.64 -5.33 -14.86
N ILE A 315 -10.69 -5.54 -15.77
CA ILE A 315 -10.57 -4.70 -16.98
C ILE A 315 -11.77 -4.85 -17.90
N ASP A 316 -12.34 -6.05 -17.95
CA ASP A 316 -13.50 -6.38 -18.80
C ASP A 316 -14.85 -6.00 -18.17
N GLY A 317 -14.86 -5.42 -16.94
CA GLY A 317 -16.08 -5.04 -16.24
C GLY A 317 -16.95 -6.22 -15.79
N LYS A 318 -16.31 -7.33 -15.38
CA LYS A 318 -16.95 -8.64 -15.07
C LYS A 318 -16.66 -9.13 -13.65
N LEU A 319 -16.39 -8.23 -12.71
CA LEU A 319 -16.14 -8.63 -11.32
C LEU A 319 -17.39 -9.11 -10.58
N ASP A 320 -18.59 -8.82 -11.06
CA ASP A 320 -19.85 -9.30 -10.49
C ASP A 320 -19.96 -10.83 -10.44
N GLY A 321 -19.28 -11.53 -11.36
CA GLY A 321 -19.21 -12.99 -11.40
C GLY A 321 -17.89 -13.57 -10.88
N ALA A 322 -16.94 -12.74 -10.44
CA ALA A 322 -15.63 -13.18 -10.03
C ALA A 322 -15.58 -13.52 -8.52
N HIS A 323 -14.79 -14.52 -8.18
CA HIS A 323 -14.55 -14.92 -6.80
C HIS A 323 -13.07 -15.14 -6.56
N ALA A 324 -12.54 -14.56 -5.49
CA ALA A 324 -11.18 -14.81 -5.04
C ALA A 324 -11.16 -15.92 -3.99
N GLN A 325 -10.35 -16.95 -4.21
CA GLN A 325 -10.11 -18.04 -3.28
C GLN A 325 -8.85 -17.77 -2.47
N TRP A 326 -8.92 -18.04 -1.17
CA TRP A 326 -7.88 -17.72 -0.22
C TRP A 326 -7.43 -18.95 0.57
N ASP A 327 -6.14 -19.06 0.82
CA ASP A 327 -5.62 -19.96 1.85
C ASP A 327 -6.23 -19.57 3.19
N PRO A 328 -6.85 -20.49 3.93
CA PRO A 328 -7.46 -20.17 5.22
C PRO A 328 -6.43 -19.80 6.29
N ARG A 329 -5.18 -20.19 6.11
CA ARG A 329 -4.10 -19.85 7.04
C ARG A 329 -3.80 -18.37 6.99
N PRO A 330 -3.53 -17.74 8.15
CA PRO A 330 -2.99 -16.39 8.19
C PRO A 330 -1.57 -16.33 7.60
N SER A 331 -1.22 -15.14 7.12
CA SER A 331 0.13 -14.80 6.66
C SER A 331 0.63 -13.58 7.40
N LEU A 332 1.95 -13.45 7.52
CA LEU A 332 2.59 -12.30 8.12
C LEU A 332 3.88 -11.97 7.38
N GLY A 333 4.11 -10.68 7.11
CA GLY A 333 5.33 -10.17 6.50
C GLY A 333 6.04 -9.19 7.44
N VAL A 334 7.35 -9.35 7.60
CA VAL A 334 8.23 -8.47 8.39
C VAL A 334 9.14 -7.71 7.45
N VAL A 335 9.11 -6.39 7.52
CA VAL A 335 10.00 -5.54 6.73
C VAL A 335 11.36 -5.41 7.41
N ILE A 336 12.43 -5.60 6.65
CA ILE A 336 13.78 -5.22 7.02
C ILE A 336 14.12 -3.90 6.35
N ALA A 337 14.42 -2.89 7.15
CA ALA A 337 14.79 -1.55 6.69
C ALA A 337 16.28 -1.27 6.89
N ALA A 338 16.79 -0.25 6.22
CA ALA A 338 18.14 0.26 6.38
C ALA A 338 18.15 1.53 7.24
N ARG A 339 18.95 1.55 8.32
CA ARG A 339 19.09 2.74 9.17
C ARG A 339 19.62 3.94 8.38
N PRO A 340 19.19 5.17 8.70
CA PRO A 340 18.24 5.55 9.77
C PRO A 340 16.78 5.70 9.30
N TYR A 341 16.29 4.81 8.42
CA TYR A 341 14.89 4.88 7.95
C TYR A 341 13.90 5.17 9.12
N PRO A 342 12.90 6.09 8.98
CA PRO A 342 12.40 6.69 7.73
C PRO A 342 13.18 7.90 7.21
N ASP A 343 14.29 8.30 7.85
CA ASP A 343 15.21 9.28 7.30
C ASP A 343 15.99 8.70 6.12
N THR A 344 16.93 9.48 5.56
CA THR A 344 17.73 9.06 4.40
C THR A 344 18.56 7.82 4.75
N PRO A 345 18.28 6.66 4.14
CA PRO A 345 18.92 5.39 4.54
C PRO A 345 20.34 5.28 4.01
N VAL A 346 21.13 4.44 4.67
CA VAL A 346 22.41 3.95 4.13
C VAL A 346 22.11 2.95 3.02
N THR A 347 22.74 3.14 1.86
CA THR A 347 22.57 2.28 0.68
C THR A 347 23.89 1.74 0.16
N GLY A 348 23.83 0.71 -0.71
CA GLY A 348 25.02 0.09 -1.32
C GLY A 348 25.68 -1.00 -0.49
N GLU A 349 25.10 -1.35 0.67
CA GLU A 349 25.61 -2.44 1.51
C GLU A 349 25.21 -3.80 0.94
N VAL A 350 26.16 -4.74 0.85
CA VAL A 350 25.92 -6.10 0.36
C VAL A 350 25.05 -6.86 1.36
N ILE A 351 23.98 -7.46 0.85
CA ILE A 351 23.03 -8.28 1.60
C ILE A 351 23.47 -9.75 1.47
N THR A 352 23.73 -10.39 2.59
CA THR A 352 24.16 -11.79 2.65
C THR A 352 23.07 -12.68 3.25
N GLY A 353 23.18 -13.99 3.05
CA GLY A 353 22.33 -15.00 3.69
C GLY A 353 20.95 -15.20 3.03
N LEU A 354 20.67 -14.58 1.88
CA LEU A 354 19.42 -14.77 1.16
C LEU A 354 19.21 -16.23 0.75
N ASP A 355 20.26 -16.93 0.36
CA ASP A 355 20.23 -18.34 -0.07
C ASP A 355 19.96 -19.31 1.09
N ALA A 356 20.15 -18.87 2.33
CA ALA A 356 19.97 -19.68 3.54
C ALA A 356 18.56 -19.51 4.14
N VAL A 357 17.69 -18.72 3.52
CA VAL A 357 16.31 -18.55 3.99
C VAL A 357 15.52 -19.83 3.76
N PRO A 358 14.84 -20.38 4.79
CA PRO A 358 14.06 -21.59 4.66
C PRO A 358 12.92 -21.42 3.63
N ALA A 359 12.62 -22.47 2.87
CA ALA A 359 11.54 -22.47 1.87
C ALA A 359 10.12 -22.23 2.43
N SER A 360 9.96 -22.32 3.76
CA SER A 360 8.73 -21.96 4.47
C SER A 360 8.47 -20.44 4.55
N ALA A 361 9.46 -19.62 4.20
CA ALA A 361 9.33 -18.18 4.11
C ALA A 361 9.70 -17.68 2.71
N LYS A 362 8.99 -16.68 2.22
CA LYS A 362 9.29 -16.00 0.95
C LYS A 362 9.91 -14.64 1.24
N VAL A 363 11.03 -14.34 0.59
CA VAL A 363 11.65 -13.02 0.62
C VAL A 363 11.16 -12.22 -0.58
N PHE A 364 10.54 -11.09 -0.32
CA PHE A 364 10.22 -10.08 -1.32
C PHE A 364 11.21 -8.93 -1.22
N HIS A 365 11.82 -8.57 -2.33
CA HIS A 365 12.73 -7.44 -2.42
C HIS A 365 11.97 -6.14 -2.64
N ALA A 366 12.39 -5.08 -1.97
CA ALA A 366 11.93 -3.71 -2.17
C ALA A 366 13.11 -2.85 -2.63
N GLY A 367 13.68 -2.03 -1.76
CA GLY A 367 14.85 -1.20 -2.05
C GLY A 367 16.13 -2.03 -2.18
N THR A 368 16.26 -2.79 -3.24
CA THR A 368 17.45 -3.57 -3.56
C THR A 368 17.89 -3.36 -5.01
N ALA A 369 19.20 -3.51 -5.26
CA ALA A 369 19.80 -3.47 -6.58
C ALA A 369 20.88 -4.56 -6.71
N LEU A 370 21.33 -4.83 -7.92
CA LEU A 370 22.53 -5.60 -8.18
C LEU A 370 23.72 -4.65 -8.38
N ASN A 371 24.81 -4.90 -7.68
CA ASN A 371 26.06 -4.16 -7.90
C ASN A 371 26.81 -4.70 -9.14
N ALA A 372 27.95 -4.11 -9.47
CA ALA A 372 28.75 -4.52 -10.65
C ALA A 372 29.27 -5.97 -10.54
N ALA A 373 29.36 -6.54 -9.34
CA ALA A 373 29.76 -7.93 -9.11
C ALA A 373 28.55 -8.90 -9.17
N GLY A 374 27.33 -8.39 -9.38
CA GLY A 374 26.09 -9.20 -9.38
C GLY A 374 25.58 -9.52 -7.97
N GLU A 375 26.11 -8.90 -6.92
CA GLU A 375 25.66 -9.09 -5.56
C GLU A 375 24.46 -8.20 -5.26
N VAL A 376 23.54 -8.69 -4.43
CA VAL A 376 22.38 -7.91 -3.97
C VAL A 376 22.83 -6.89 -2.94
N VAL A 377 22.49 -5.61 -3.16
CA VAL A 377 22.80 -4.51 -2.26
C VAL A 377 21.55 -3.75 -1.84
N SER A 378 21.60 -3.09 -0.66
CA SER A 378 20.56 -2.17 -0.22
C SER A 378 20.50 -0.93 -1.13
N ALA A 379 19.30 -0.52 -1.53
CA ALA A 379 19.07 0.60 -2.45
C ALA A 379 17.86 1.48 -2.04
N GLY A 380 17.38 1.35 -0.81
CA GLY A 380 16.23 2.12 -0.32
C GLY A 380 16.04 1.98 1.18
N GLY A 381 15.02 2.64 1.72
CA GLY A 381 14.72 2.64 3.15
C GLY A 381 14.15 1.31 3.63
N ARG A 382 13.05 0.84 3.02
CA ARG A 382 12.55 -0.53 3.19
C ARG A 382 13.24 -1.40 2.13
N VAL A 383 13.96 -2.40 2.57
CA VAL A 383 14.89 -3.16 1.72
C VAL A 383 14.31 -4.51 1.33
N LEU A 384 13.82 -5.27 2.31
CA LEU A 384 13.23 -6.60 2.12
C LEU A 384 11.95 -6.74 2.94
N CYS A 385 11.09 -7.66 2.53
CA CYS A 385 9.99 -8.17 3.35
C CYS A 385 10.06 -9.69 3.36
N VAL A 386 10.18 -10.29 4.55
CA VAL A 386 10.13 -11.75 4.72
C VAL A 386 8.75 -12.13 5.19
N ALA A 387 8.05 -12.92 4.38
CA ALA A 387 6.65 -13.28 4.62
C ALA A 387 6.45 -14.79 4.69
N ALA A 388 5.54 -15.23 5.56
CA ALA A 388 5.22 -16.63 5.75
C ALA A 388 3.74 -16.86 6.06
N LEU A 389 3.26 -18.06 5.74
CA LEU A 389 1.99 -18.62 6.22
C LEU A 389 2.22 -19.37 7.55
N GLY A 390 1.18 -19.48 8.36
CA GLY A 390 1.18 -20.29 9.57
C GLY A 390 -0.23 -20.73 9.96
N ASP A 391 -0.37 -21.75 10.79
CA ASP A 391 -1.68 -22.22 11.25
C ASP A 391 -2.36 -21.20 12.17
N SER A 392 -1.59 -20.30 12.75
CA SER A 392 -2.01 -19.12 13.51
C SER A 392 -1.15 -17.90 13.08
N VAL A 393 -1.55 -16.70 13.48
CA VAL A 393 -0.71 -15.49 13.26
C VAL A 393 0.61 -15.63 14.02
N GLN A 394 0.59 -16.25 15.22
CA GLN A 394 1.80 -16.53 15.98
C GLN A 394 2.73 -17.50 15.24
N ASP A 395 2.20 -18.51 14.55
CA ASP A 395 3.01 -19.45 13.78
C ASP A 395 3.58 -18.80 12.51
N ALA A 396 2.78 -17.99 11.81
CA ALA A 396 3.24 -17.18 10.67
C ALA A 396 4.36 -16.22 11.11
N GLN A 397 4.19 -15.55 12.27
CA GLN A 397 5.22 -14.68 12.85
C GLN A 397 6.51 -15.44 13.11
N ARG A 398 6.44 -16.57 13.81
CA ARG A 398 7.62 -17.40 14.15
C ARG A 398 8.38 -17.82 12.88
N THR A 399 7.64 -18.23 11.85
CA THR A 399 8.21 -18.67 10.57
C THR A 399 8.86 -17.50 9.82
N ALA A 400 8.21 -16.33 9.75
CA ALA A 400 8.77 -15.14 9.12
C ALA A 400 10.06 -14.68 9.83
N TYR A 401 10.05 -14.60 11.18
CA TYR A 401 11.24 -14.23 11.94
C TYR A 401 12.37 -15.28 11.86
N ALA A 402 12.04 -16.57 11.71
CA ALA A 402 13.06 -17.58 11.43
C ALA A 402 13.72 -17.36 10.05
N GLY A 403 12.93 -16.95 9.06
CA GLY A 403 13.42 -16.60 7.73
C GLY A 403 14.32 -15.36 7.69
N LEU A 404 14.17 -14.45 8.66
CA LEU A 404 15.03 -13.26 8.79
C LEU A 404 16.43 -13.58 9.30
N LYS A 405 16.59 -14.61 10.14
CA LYS A 405 17.84 -14.88 10.88
C LYS A 405 19.10 -14.98 10.01
N PRO A 406 19.08 -15.62 8.82
CA PRO A 406 20.29 -15.70 8.00
C PRO A 406 20.62 -14.40 7.25
N ILE A 407 19.70 -13.44 7.15
CA ILE A 407 19.86 -12.24 6.33
C ILE A 407 20.61 -11.15 7.09
N HIS A 408 21.72 -10.64 6.53
CA HIS A 408 22.57 -9.66 7.19
C HIS A 408 23.11 -8.59 6.24
N TRP A 409 23.09 -7.35 6.71
CA TRP A 409 23.92 -6.21 6.28
C TRP A 409 24.02 -5.21 7.44
N SER A 410 24.99 -4.29 7.42
CA SER A 410 25.38 -3.52 8.60
C SER A 410 24.30 -2.60 9.14
N SER A 411 23.55 -1.92 8.25
CA SER A 411 22.49 -0.97 8.64
C SER A 411 21.12 -1.61 8.81
N ALA A 412 20.99 -2.95 8.68
CA ALA A 412 19.72 -3.65 8.77
C ALA A 412 19.04 -3.47 10.13
N PHE A 413 17.73 -3.23 10.11
CA PHE A 413 16.90 -3.33 11.30
C PHE A 413 15.45 -3.68 10.93
N GLN A 414 14.74 -4.26 11.88
CA GLN A 414 13.32 -4.60 11.79
C GLN A 414 12.68 -4.44 13.18
N ARG A 415 11.37 -4.40 13.21
CA ARG A 415 10.60 -4.55 14.45
C ARG A 415 10.60 -6.01 14.89
N SER A 416 10.49 -6.25 16.21
CA SER A 416 10.40 -7.58 16.79
C SER A 416 8.99 -8.03 17.14
N ASP A 417 8.00 -7.14 16.99
CA ASP A 417 6.62 -7.32 17.49
C ASP A 417 5.54 -7.32 16.40
N ILE A 418 5.89 -7.49 15.11
CA ILE A 418 4.91 -7.52 14.02
C ILE A 418 3.85 -8.59 14.29
N GLY A 419 2.57 -8.22 14.22
CA GLY A 419 1.44 -9.10 14.49
C GLY A 419 1.00 -9.16 15.96
N TRP A 420 1.60 -8.39 16.86
CA TRP A 420 1.36 -8.49 18.30
C TRP A 420 -0.11 -8.35 18.69
N ARG A 421 -0.90 -7.49 18.03
CA ARG A 421 -2.33 -7.31 18.31
C ARG A 421 -3.15 -8.56 17.97
N ALA A 422 -2.91 -9.14 16.79
CA ALA A 422 -3.59 -10.35 16.36
C ALA A 422 -3.24 -11.53 17.27
N ILE A 423 -1.96 -11.67 17.65
CA ILE A 423 -1.48 -12.72 18.56
C ILE A 423 -2.10 -12.55 19.97
N ALA A 424 -2.25 -11.33 20.45
CA ALA A 424 -2.92 -11.06 21.71
C ALA A 424 -4.40 -11.52 21.69
N ARG A 425 -5.11 -11.28 20.56
CA ARG A 425 -6.48 -11.79 20.37
C ARG A 425 -6.55 -13.32 20.28
N GLU A 426 -5.63 -13.96 19.57
CA GLU A 426 -5.57 -15.41 19.49
C GLU A 426 -5.44 -16.04 20.90
N ARG A 427 -4.59 -15.46 21.74
CA ARG A 427 -4.42 -15.92 23.14
C ARG A 427 -5.66 -15.71 24.00
N GLN A 428 -6.34 -14.59 23.83
CA GLN A 428 -7.61 -14.32 24.56
C GLN A 428 -8.74 -15.27 24.14
N ALA A 429 -8.76 -15.71 22.89
CA ALA A 429 -9.78 -16.65 22.39
C ALA A 429 -9.53 -18.11 22.82
N GLN A 430 -8.32 -18.44 23.29
CA GLN A 430 -7.93 -19.78 23.76
C GLN A 430 -8.04 -19.96 25.28
N GLY A 431 -8.17 -18.89 26.07
CA GLY A 431 -8.31 -18.87 27.52
C GLY A 431 -9.76 -18.67 27.96
#